data_e39d9fe7678be07c2808a829066e94ae
#
_entry.id   e39d9fe7678be07c2808a829066e94ae
#
_cell.length_a   1.000
_cell.length_b   1.000
_cell.length_c   1.000
_cell.angle_alpha   90.00
_cell.angle_beta   90.00
_cell.angle_gamma   90.00
#
_symmetry.space_group_name_H-M   'P 1'
#
loop_
_entity.id
_entity.type
_entity.pdbx_description
1 polymer ?
#
loop_
_entity_poly.entity_id
_entity_poly.type
_entity_poly.pdbx_seq_one_letter_code
_entity_poly.pdbx_strand_id
1 'polypeptide(L)'
;SRIGYSMSDTTDFYDMIEWSKKGGYQGSIISFYDYNNGKIYEPFQKQRNVLYGLPVYLKNSFWFLQGDYNSGKITLFKYLPDKIPELIIQFNIADVDLYNLRIIGEDIYITSEDDEFVSYYPESFRFPTTPNESVRMIVDGKVYLSAWVEEGWDDDNNCATEEYKYYEKVIVRD
;
A
#
# COMPACT_ATOMS: atom_id res chain seq x y z
N SER A 1 1.29 -21.08 -10.74
CA SER A 1 1.88 -21.40 -9.41
C SER A 1 0.83 -21.15 -8.33
N ARG A 2 0.71 -22.05 -7.37
CA ARG A 2 -0.17 -21.87 -6.20
C ARG A 2 0.65 -21.36 -5.02
N ILE A 3 1.07 -20.12 -5.10
CA ILE A 3 1.78 -19.47 -4.01
C ILE A 3 0.83 -18.52 -3.30
N GLY A 4 0.71 -18.66 -1.99
CA GLY A 4 0.06 -17.70 -1.10
C GLY A 4 1.09 -17.01 -0.23
N TYR A 5 0.65 -16.03 0.52
CA TYR A 5 1.50 -15.37 1.53
C TYR A 5 0.73 -15.14 2.83
N SER A 6 1.46 -14.94 3.90
CA SER A 6 0.96 -14.40 5.16
C SER A 6 1.96 -13.40 5.74
N MET A 7 1.44 -12.56 6.61
CA MET A 7 2.21 -11.59 7.38
C MET A 7 1.89 -11.79 8.85
N SER A 8 2.90 -11.71 9.70
CA SER A 8 2.70 -11.86 11.15
C SER A 8 2.06 -10.62 11.79
N ASP A 9 2.03 -9.51 11.07
CA ASP A 9 1.48 -8.24 11.50
C ASP A 9 1.09 -7.40 10.28
N THR A 10 0.01 -6.63 10.41
CA THR A 10 -0.54 -5.74 9.38
C THR A 10 -0.52 -4.27 9.79
N THR A 11 0.31 -3.91 10.76
CA THR A 11 0.57 -2.51 11.13
C THR A 11 0.99 -1.71 9.89
N ASP A 12 0.51 -0.49 9.77
CA ASP A 12 0.89 0.35 8.65
C ASP A 12 2.24 1.10 8.88
N PHE A 13 2.76 1.66 7.79
CA PHE A 13 4.05 2.34 7.84
C PHE A 13 4.02 3.63 8.67
N TYR A 14 2.87 4.31 8.73
CA TYR A 14 2.72 5.57 9.46
C TYR A 14 2.81 5.37 10.98
N ASP A 15 2.10 4.38 11.51
CA ASP A 15 2.10 4.08 12.95
C ASP A 15 3.48 3.73 13.48
N MET A 16 4.32 3.17 12.65
CA MET A 16 5.69 2.79 13.00
C MET A 16 6.61 3.96 13.35
N ILE A 17 6.29 5.18 12.90
CA ILE A 17 7.08 6.38 13.24
C ILE A 17 7.15 6.57 14.77
N GLU A 18 6.01 6.39 15.43
CA GLU A 18 5.94 6.49 16.89
C GLU A 18 6.48 5.25 17.61
N TRP A 19 6.10 4.08 17.15
CA TRP A 19 6.45 2.83 17.81
C TRP A 19 7.95 2.55 17.78
N SER A 20 8.61 2.86 16.67
CA SER A 20 10.08 2.72 16.57
C SER A 20 10.83 3.59 17.60
N LYS A 21 10.24 4.74 18.01
CA LYS A 21 10.82 5.67 18.99
C LYS A 21 10.49 5.29 20.44
N LYS A 22 9.28 4.77 20.71
CA LYS A 22 8.72 4.51 22.05
C LYS A 22 9.02 3.11 22.62
N GLY A 23 10.16 2.54 22.40
CA GLY A 23 10.53 1.22 22.91
C GLY A 23 10.75 0.19 21.81
N GLY A 24 10.47 0.57 20.58
CA GLY A 24 10.67 -0.22 19.38
C GLY A 24 9.54 -1.23 19.12
N TYR A 25 9.41 -1.58 17.88
CA TYR A 25 8.51 -2.59 17.35
C TYR A 25 9.23 -3.93 17.22
N GLN A 26 8.56 -5.03 17.54
CA GLN A 26 9.16 -6.37 17.56
C GLN A 26 9.58 -6.89 16.16
N GLY A 27 9.12 -6.22 15.12
CA GLY A 27 9.31 -6.64 13.73
C GLY A 27 8.21 -7.59 13.25
N SER A 28 8.00 -7.62 11.94
CA SER A 28 7.11 -8.58 11.29
C SER A 28 7.89 -9.62 10.49
N ILE A 29 7.17 -10.67 10.09
CA ILE A 29 7.66 -11.72 9.18
C ILE A 29 6.70 -11.74 8.00
N ILE A 30 7.25 -11.85 6.80
CA ILE A 30 6.51 -12.15 5.59
C ILE A 30 6.88 -13.57 5.14
N SER A 31 5.89 -14.44 4.96
CA SER A 31 6.07 -15.84 4.58
C SER A 31 5.28 -16.13 3.31
N PHE A 32 5.87 -16.91 2.42
CA PHE A 32 5.25 -17.38 1.17
C PHE A 32 5.12 -18.89 1.21
N TYR A 33 3.95 -19.40 0.79
CA TYR A 33 3.61 -20.82 0.87
C TYR A 33 3.40 -21.39 -0.51
N ASP A 34 4.13 -22.43 -0.86
CA ASP A 34 3.88 -23.21 -2.08
C ASP A 34 2.92 -24.36 -1.75
N TYR A 35 1.67 -24.20 -2.14
CA TYR A 35 0.63 -25.22 -1.92
C TYR A 35 0.82 -26.50 -2.73
N ASN A 36 1.74 -26.54 -3.72
CA ASN A 36 2.00 -27.77 -4.45
C ASN A 36 2.93 -28.72 -3.70
N ASN A 37 3.83 -28.21 -2.88
CA ASN A 37 4.85 -29.01 -2.20
C ASN A 37 4.93 -28.76 -0.69
N GLY A 38 4.12 -27.84 -0.14
CA GLY A 38 4.08 -27.51 1.28
C GLY A 38 5.29 -26.72 1.80
N LYS A 39 6.15 -26.23 0.93
CA LYS A 39 7.31 -25.43 1.34
C LYS A 39 6.90 -24.03 1.77
N ILE A 40 7.61 -23.53 2.79
CA ILE A 40 7.49 -22.18 3.31
C ILE A 40 8.80 -21.45 3.02
N TYR A 41 8.68 -20.22 2.53
CA TYR A 41 9.81 -19.36 2.17
C TYR A 41 9.69 -18.06 2.93
N GLU A 42 10.69 -17.73 3.70
CA GLU A 42 10.82 -16.47 4.43
C GLU A 42 12.02 -15.72 3.86
N PRO A 43 11.80 -14.71 2.98
CA PRO A 43 12.91 -14.00 2.32
C PRO A 43 13.78 -13.23 3.28
N PHE A 44 13.28 -12.91 4.48
CA PHE A 44 14.00 -12.17 5.51
C PHE A 44 13.77 -12.79 6.90
N GLN A 45 14.76 -12.69 7.73
CA GLN A 45 14.61 -12.98 9.15
C GLN A 45 13.88 -11.83 9.84
N LYS A 46 13.16 -12.13 10.91
CA LYS A 46 12.51 -11.12 11.76
C LYS A 46 13.53 -10.14 12.32
N GLN A 47 13.30 -8.88 12.14
CA GLN A 47 14.16 -7.81 12.65
C GLN A 47 13.32 -6.75 13.37
N ARG A 48 13.85 -6.25 14.49
CA ARG A 48 13.22 -5.16 15.24
C ARG A 48 13.10 -3.90 14.38
N ASN A 49 11.99 -3.21 14.47
CA ASN A 49 11.67 -2.00 13.71
C ASN A 49 11.65 -2.19 12.18
N VAL A 50 11.41 -3.41 11.72
CA VAL A 50 11.22 -3.73 10.30
C VAL A 50 9.84 -4.32 10.10
N LEU A 51 9.10 -3.77 9.13
CA LEU A 51 7.81 -4.31 8.71
C LEU A 51 7.69 -4.35 7.18
N TYR A 52 6.64 -5.03 6.71
CA TYR A 52 6.38 -5.24 5.29
C TYR A 52 4.98 -4.77 4.95
N GLY A 53 4.83 -4.13 3.79
CA GLY A 53 3.54 -3.85 3.17
C GLY A 53 2.95 -5.10 2.50
N LEU A 54 1.66 -5.04 2.19
CA LEU A 54 0.95 -6.14 1.54
C LEU A 54 1.60 -6.48 0.19
N PRO A 55 1.98 -7.74 -0.04
CA PRO A 55 2.52 -8.17 -1.32
C PRO A 55 1.47 -8.14 -2.42
N VAL A 56 1.88 -7.71 -3.60
CA VAL A 56 1.10 -7.85 -4.84
C VAL A 56 1.81 -8.83 -5.78
N TYR A 57 1.04 -9.66 -6.51
CA TYR A 57 1.58 -10.57 -7.50
C TYR A 57 1.33 -10.03 -8.90
N LEU A 58 2.38 -9.50 -9.53
CA LEU A 58 2.34 -8.88 -10.84
C LEU A 58 3.58 -9.27 -11.65
N LYS A 59 3.44 -9.35 -12.97
CA LYS A 59 4.56 -9.69 -13.88
C LYS A 59 5.34 -10.94 -13.44
N ASN A 60 4.58 -11.97 -13.00
CA ASN A 60 5.11 -13.26 -12.53
C ASN A 60 6.04 -13.18 -11.30
N SER A 61 5.91 -12.15 -10.47
CA SER A 61 6.70 -11.97 -9.24
C SER A 61 5.85 -11.36 -8.15
N PHE A 62 6.24 -11.56 -6.90
CA PHE A 62 5.74 -10.80 -5.77
C PHE A 62 6.50 -9.48 -5.65
N TRP A 63 5.77 -8.44 -5.33
CA TRP A 63 6.30 -7.10 -5.08
C TRP A 63 5.78 -6.64 -3.74
N PHE A 64 6.66 -6.15 -2.90
CA PHE A 64 6.29 -5.64 -1.58
C PHE A 64 7.25 -4.56 -1.10
N LEU A 65 6.74 -3.69 -0.24
CA LEU A 65 7.54 -2.69 0.44
C LEU A 65 8.07 -3.26 1.76
N GLN A 66 9.28 -2.88 2.11
CA GLN A 66 9.85 -3.05 3.43
C GLN A 66 10.12 -1.67 4.03
N GLY A 67 9.64 -1.43 5.25
CA GLY A 67 10.05 -0.28 6.06
C GLY A 67 11.07 -0.71 7.10
N ASP A 68 12.27 -0.19 7.01
CA ASP A 68 13.32 -0.36 8.01
C ASP A 68 13.55 0.96 8.74
N TYR A 69 13.00 1.08 9.94
CA TYR A 69 13.06 2.28 10.77
C TYR A 69 14.39 2.41 11.53
N ASN A 70 15.26 1.40 11.51
CA ASN A 70 16.61 1.52 12.05
C ASN A 70 17.51 2.28 11.08
N SER A 71 17.39 1.99 9.78
CA SER A 71 18.14 2.67 8.72
C SER A 71 17.38 3.87 8.12
N GLY A 72 16.09 4.05 8.45
CA GLY A 72 15.25 5.12 7.91
C GLY A 72 14.93 4.95 6.43
N LYS A 73 14.64 3.71 5.97
CA LYS A 73 14.45 3.39 4.56
C LYS A 73 13.12 2.69 4.30
N ILE A 74 12.52 3.05 3.16
CA ILE A 74 11.46 2.27 2.48
C ILE A 74 12.08 1.65 1.25
N THR A 75 11.94 0.34 1.09
CA THR A 75 12.55 -0.41 -0.01
C THR A 75 11.50 -1.22 -0.75
N LEU A 76 11.45 -1.11 -2.08
CA LEU A 76 10.67 -2.00 -2.94
C LEU A 76 11.49 -3.23 -3.26
N PHE A 77 10.95 -4.40 -2.96
CA PHE A 77 11.50 -5.69 -3.33
C PHE A 77 10.64 -6.37 -4.39
N LYS A 78 11.33 -7.01 -5.34
CA LYS A 78 10.78 -8.02 -6.23
C LYS A 78 11.24 -9.39 -5.76
N TYR A 79 10.32 -10.35 -5.69
CA TYR A 79 10.62 -11.65 -5.10
C TYR A 79 9.94 -12.80 -5.83
N LEU A 80 10.68 -13.88 -5.96
CA LEU A 80 10.18 -15.21 -6.31
C LEU A 80 10.60 -16.17 -5.21
N PRO A 81 9.74 -17.09 -4.73
CA PRO A 81 10.14 -18.17 -3.86
C PRO A 81 11.34 -18.94 -4.41
N ASP A 82 12.23 -19.39 -3.54
CA ASP A 82 13.55 -19.97 -3.85
C ASP A 82 14.61 -19.01 -4.40
N LYS A 83 14.33 -17.71 -4.51
CA LYS A 83 15.31 -16.71 -4.97
C LYS A 83 15.64 -15.73 -3.86
N ILE A 84 16.75 -15.04 -4.03
CA ILE A 84 17.09 -13.89 -3.18
C ILE A 84 16.20 -12.72 -3.61
N PRO A 85 15.59 -11.99 -2.67
CA PRO A 85 14.84 -10.78 -2.99
C PRO A 85 15.71 -9.76 -3.73
N GLU A 86 15.20 -9.24 -4.82
CA GLU A 86 15.85 -8.21 -5.63
C GLU A 86 15.40 -6.84 -5.13
N LEU A 87 16.34 -5.99 -4.71
CA LEU A 87 16.07 -4.59 -4.38
C LEU A 87 15.88 -3.81 -5.69
N ILE A 88 14.73 -3.17 -5.86
CA ILE A 88 14.39 -2.41 -7.07
C ILE A 88 14.68 -0.93 -6.86
N ILE A 89 14.15 -0.33 -5.79
CA ILE A 89 14.35 1.08 -5.46
C ILE A 89 14.27 1.27 -3.95
N GLN A 90 14.89 2.32 -3.46
CA GLN A 90 14.90 2.68 -2.05
C GLN A 90 14.71 4.18 -1.87
N PHE A 91 13.88 4.56 -0.91
CA PHE A 91 13.62 5.93 -0.48
C PHE A 91 14.03 6.14 0.97
N ASN A 92 14.33 7.38 1.36
CA ASN A 92 14.36 7.72 2.78
C ASN A 92 12.93 7.82 3.31
N ILE A 93 12.69 7.36 4.51
CA ILE A 93 11.38 7.52 5.18
C ILE A 93 10.96 9.01 5.25
N ALA A 94 11.92 9.91 5.43
CA ALA A 94 11.66 11.35 5.51
C ALA A 94 11.21 11.98 4.17
N ASP A 95 11.43 11.31 3.04
CA ASP A 95 11.12 11.81 1.70
C ASP A 95 9.79 11.25 1.16
N VAL A 96 9.11 10.40 1.93
CA VAL A 96 7.89 9.69 1.54
C VAL A 96 6.80 9.93 2.57
N ASP A 97 5.60 10.27 2.12
CA ASP A 97 4.43 10.20 2.98
C ASP A 97 4.08 8.72 3.22
N LEU A 98 4.00 8.34 4.49
CA LEU A 98 3.74 6.96 4.88
C LEU A 98 2.25 6.64 5.04
N TYR A 99 1.38 7.65 4.95
CA TYR A 99 -0.06 7.46 5.09
C TYR A 99 -0.62 6.75 3.87
N ASN A 100 -1.26 5.59 4.09
CA ASN A 100 -1.73 4.71 3.01
C ASN A 100 -0.65 4.35 1.97
N LEU A 101 0.63 4.30 2.37
CA LEU A 101 1.72 3.92 1.48
C LEU A 101 1.55 2.47 1.00
N ARG A 102 1.42 2.27 -0.30
CA ARG A 102 1.13 0.96 -0.90
C ARG A 102 1.62 0.83 -2.33
N ILE A 103 1.53 -0.39 -2.84
CA ILE A 103 1.75 -0.69 -4.26
C ILE A 103 0.40 -0.80 -4.95
N ILE A 104 0.21 -0.11 -6.07
CA ILE A 104 -0.98 -0.21 -6.92
C ILE A 104 -0.62 -0.28 -8.40
N GLY A 105 -1.60 -0.66 -9.22
CA GLY A 105 -1.50 -0.62 -10.68
C GLY A 105 -0.78 -1.81 -11.31
N GLU A 106 -0.85 -1.88 -12.62
CA GLU A 106 -0.25 -2.96 -13.42
C GLU A 106 1.27 -2.77 -13.59
N ASP A 107 1.76 -1.55 -13.48
CA ASP A 107 3.17 -1.17 -13.65
C ASP A 107 3.93 -0.96 -12.32
N ILE A 108 3.39 -1.43 -11.20
CA ILE A 108 4.03 -1.35 -9.88
C ILE A 108 4.27 0.11 -9.47
N TYR A 109 3.20 0.86 -9.23
CA TYR A 109 3.30 2.19 -8.66
C TYR A 109 3.43 2.12 -7.15
N ILE A 110 4.39 2.85 -6.58
CA ILE A 110 4.48 3.11 -5.13
C ILE A 110 3.79 4.44 -4.87
N THR A 111 2.75 4.42 -4.05
CA THR A 111 1.88 5.57 -3.84
C THR A 111 1.53 5.76 -2.39
N SER A 112 1.26 7.01 -1.99
CA SER A 112 0.58 7.36 -0.75
C SER A 112 -0.67 8.18 -1.05
N GLU A 113 -1.59 8.24 -0.09
CA GLU A 113 -2.86 8.95 -0.25
C GLU A 113 -3.36 9.43 1.12
N ASP A 114 -3.40 10.76 1.28
CA ASP A 114 -4.02 11.47 2.37
C ASP A 114 -4.90 12.59 1.78
N ASP A 115 -4.63 13.86 2.02
CA ASP A 115 -5.27 15.01 1.35
C ASP A 115 -4.81 15.14 -0.12
N GLU A 116 -3.73 14.49 -0.48
CA GLU A 116 -3.11 14.45 -1.80
C GLU A 116 -2.74 13.00 -2.16
N PHE A 117 -2.98 12.61 -3.41
CA PHE A 117 -2.40 11.40 -3.96
C PHE A 117 -1.00 11.69 -4.49
N VAL A 118 -0.02 10.88 -4.10
CA VAL A 118 1.38 11.00 -4.53
C VAL A 118 1.86 9.67 -5.09
N SER A 119 2.44 9.69 -6.28
CA SER A 119 3.21 8.58 -6.85
C SER A 119 4.70 8.88 -6.73
N TYR A 120 5.48 7.90 -6.26
CA TYR A 120 6.94 7.98 -6.09
C TYR A 120 7.71 7.16 -7.12
N TYR A 121 7.09 6.12 -7.66
CA TYR A 121 7.70 5.19 -8.62
C TYR A 121 6.59 4.54 -9.48
N PRO A 122 6.82 4.21 -10.78
CA PRO A 122 8.03 4.48 -11.57
C PRO A 122 8.14 5.94 -11.98
N GLU A 123 7.06 6.70 -11.93
CA GLU A 123 6.97 8.11 -12.26
C GLU A 123 6.47 8.91 -11.05
N SER A 124 7.08 10.06 -10.81
CA SER A 124 6.68 10.95 -9.73
C SER A 124 5.67 11.97 -10.23
N PHE A 125 4.46 11.90 -9.68
CA PHE A 125 3.40 12.90 -9.89
C PHE A 125 2.50 12.98 -8.66
N ARG A 126 1.69 14.04 -8.59
CA ARG A 126 0.74 14.26 -7.49
C ARG A 126 -0.46 15.06 -7.93
N PHE A 127 -1.57 14.88 -7.23
CA PHE A 127 -2.77 15.70 -7.38
C PHE A 127 -3.60 15.67 -6.08
N PRO A 128 -4.38 16.75 -5.81
CA PRO A 128 -5.25 16.77 -4.64
C PRO A 128 -6.39 15.76 -4.79
N THR A 129 -6.74 15.11 -3.70
CA THR A 129 -7.92 14.28 -3.54
C THR A 129 -8.90 14.94 -2.58
N THR A 130 -10.17 14.57 -2.68
CA THR A 130 -11.17 14.96 -1.68
C THR A 130 -11.40 13.79 -0.71
N PRO A 131 -11.94 14.05 0.50
CA PRO A 131 -12.20 12.98 1.47
C PRO A 131 -13.09 11.84 0.95
N ASN A 132 -13.88 12.11 -0.11
CA ASN A 132 -14.78 11.14 -0.70
C ASN A 132 -14.15 10.37 -1.87
N GLU A 133 -12.95 10.73 -2.31
CA GLU A 133 -12.21 10.09 -3.39
C GLU A 133 -11.17 9.12 -2.85
N SER A 134 -10.96 8.01 -3.55
CA SER A 134 -9.86 7.08 -3.28
C SER A 134 -9.34 6.50 -4.58
N VAL A 135 -8.04 6.52 -4.76
CA VAL A 135 -7.40 5.93 -5.94
C VAL A 135 -7.47 4.41 -5.86
N ARG A 136 -7.98 3.76 -6.91
CA ARG A 136 -8.16 2.32 -6.99
C ARG A 136 -7.10 1.63 -7.83
N MET A 137 -6.76 2.22 -8.97
CA MET A 137 -5.78 1.63 -9.88
C MET A 137 -5.15 2.69 -10.79
N ILE A 138 -4.03 2.33 -11.38
CA ILE A 138 -3.39 3.06 -12.48
C ILE A 138 -3.21 2.06 -13.62
N VAL A 139 -3.76 2.39 -14.79
CA VAL A 139 -3.72 1.54 -15.99
C VAL A 139 -3.52 2.43 -17.20
N ASP A 140 -2.56 2.09 -18.07
CA ASP A 140 -2.25 2.84 -19.29
C ASP A 140 -2.04 4.36 -19.05
N GLY A 141 -1.38 4.72 -17.95
CA GLY A 141 -1.11 6.11 -17.56
C GLY A 141 -2.33 6.86 -17.03
N LYS A 142 -3.49 6.21 -16.89
CA LYS A 142 -4.70 6.81 -16.33
C LYS A 142 -4.91 6.38 -14.88
N VAL A 143 -5.34 7.33 -14.07
CA VAL A 143 -5.66 7.09 -12.65
C VAL A 143 -7.18 6.92 -12.50
N TYR A 144 -7.58 5.79 -11.97
CA TYR A 144 -8.98 5.46 -11.68
C TYR A 144 -9.24 5.64 -10.19
N LEU A 145 -10.19 6.53 -9.88
CA LEU A 145 -10.64 6.80 -8.52
C LEU A 145 -12.07 6.31 -8.35
N SER A 146 -12.39 5.84 -7.16
CA SER A 146 -13.78 5.80 -6.71
C SER A 146 -14.10 7.07 -5.92
N ALA A 147 -15.29 7.59 -6.11
CA ALA A 147 -15.81 8.70 -5.33
C ALA A 147 -17.18 8.35 -4.77
N TRP A 148 -17.33 8.49 -3.47
CA TRP A 148 -18.61 8.36 -2.80
C TRP A 148 -19.42 9.65 -2.99
N VAL A 149 -20.65 9.49 -3.44
CA VAL A 149 -21.59 10.58 -3.66
C VAL A 149 -22.80 10.39 -2.78
N GLU A 150 -23.13 11.42 -2.05
CA GLU A 150 -24.30 11.51 -1.20
C GLU A 150 -25.18 12.65 -1.73
N GLU A 151 -26.43 12.36 -2.02
CA GLU A 151 -27.43 13.32 -2.52
C GLU A 151 -28.69 13.23 -1.66
N GLY A 152 -29.39 14.35 -1.49
CA GLY A 152 -30.64 14.38 -0.74
C GLY A 152 -30.48 14.31 0.77
N TRP A 153 -29.31 14.70 1.32
CA TRP A 153 -29.14 14.94 2.75
C TRP A 153 -29.63 16.32 3.11
N ASP A 154 -30.41 16.44 4.18
CA ASP A 154 -30.88 17.68 4.75
C ASP A 154 -29.98 18.06 5.93
N ASP A 155 -29.06 19.00 5.69
CA ASP A 155 -28.10 19.46 6.70
C ASP A 155 -28.76 20.20 7.87
N ASP A 156 -29.90 20.89 7.64
CA ASP A 156 -30.58 21.65 8.66
C ASP A 156 -31.25 20.75 9.73
N ASN A 157 -31.81 19.63 9.26
CA ASN A 157 -32.47 18.64 10.11
C ASN A 157 -31.58 17.43 10.43
N ASN A 158 -30.38 17.36 9.85
CA ASN A 158 -29.42 16.26 9.98
C ASN A 158 -30.07 14.89 9.70
N CYS A 159 -30.76 14.77 8.59
CA CYS A 159 -31.45 13.55 8.20
C CYS A 159 -31.52 13.35 6.66
N ALA A 160 -31.72 12.12 6.26
CA ALA A 160 -31.99 11.77 4.87
C ALA A 160 -33.40 12.21 4.44
N THR A 161 -33.54 12.82 3.25
CA THR A 161 -34.81 13.11 2.64
C THR A 161 -35.38 11.89 1.91
N GLU A 162 -36.61 11.98 1.36
CA GLU A 162 -37.17 10.92 0.52
C GLU A 162 -36.40 10.70 -0.79
N GLU A 163 -35.61 11.67 -1.22
CA GLU A 163 -34.78 11.61 -2.43
C GLU A 163 -33.32 11.16 -2.12
N TYR A 164 -33.04 10.78 -0.89
CA TYR A 164 -31.69 10.39 -0.47
C TYR A 164 -31.13 9.27 -1.32
N LYS A 165 -29.90 9.46 -1.78
CA LYS A 165 -29.12 8.49 -2.54
C LYS A 165 -27.66 8.49 -2.05
N TYR A 166 -27.13 7.31 -1.91
CA TYR A 166 -25.74 7.08 -1.59
C TYR A 166 -25.16 6.06 -2.58
N TYR A 167 -24.19 6.47 -3.38
CA TYR A 167 -23.60 5.62 -4.41
C TYR A 167 -22.14 5.93 -4.67
N GLU A 168 -21.43 4.97 -5.26
CA GLU A 168 -20.06 5.11 -5.71
C GLU A 168 -20.02 5.37 -7.22
N LYS A 169 -19.22 6.32 -7.65
CA LYS A 169 -18.91 6.58 -9.06
C LYS A 169 -17.43 6.43 -9.33
N VAL A 170 -17.10 6.04 -10.57
CA VAL A 170 -15.70 5.98 -11.04
C VAL A 170 -15.36 7.30 -11.71
N ILE A 171 -14.21 7.87 -11.33
CA ILE A 171 -13.60 9.05 -11.94
C ILE A 171 -12.30 8.59 -12.60
N VAL A 172 -12.01 9.13 -13.79
CA VAL A 172 -10.74 8.87 -14.48
C VAL A 172 -10.03 10.20 -14.64
N ARG A 173 -8.75 10.22 -14.25
CA ARG A 173 -7.83 11.36 -14.43
C ARG A 173 -6.69 10.93 -15.35
N ASP A 174 -6.33 11.81 -16.30
CA ASP A 174 -5.19 11.63 -17.21
C ASP A 174 -3.92 12.18 -16.59
#